data_65aee4f01430e7bb89a6b9f0afe1ef76
#
_entry.id   65aee4f01430e7bb89a6b9f0afe1ef76
#
_cell.length_a   1.000
_cell.length_b   1.000
_cell.length_c   1.000
_cell.angle_alpha   90.00
_cell.angle_beta   90.00
_cell.angle_gamma   90.00
#
_symmetry.space_group_name_H-M   'P 1'
#
loop_
_entity.id
_entity.type
_entity.pdbx_description
1 polymer ?
#
loop_
_entity_poly.entity_id
_entity_poly.type
_entity_poly.pdbx_seq_one_letter_code
_entity_poly.pdbx_strand_id
1 'polypeptide(L)'
;MLFRSSWGTFTILLPIVIPVFSGGIPAADLTSELINGNDMLMIAIAATLGGAVMGDHCSPISDTTIMASSGAQCYHLNHVATQLPYAMTVAAVCFANYILASFIQNVVINLAIAIVCMVVVLLVIGKLNHSMNRHSQRD
;
A
#
# COMPACT_ATOMS: atom_id res chain seq x y z
N MET A 1 4.81 16.97 -15.15
CA MET A 1 5.43 15.97 -14.27
C MET A 1 4.60 15.55 -13.05
N LEU A 2 3.46 16.21 -12.79
CA LEU A 2 2.58 15.96 -11.62
C LEU A 2 1.79 14.62 -11.64
N PHE A 3 1.70 13.94 -12.78
CA PHE A 3 0.83 12.74 -12.94
C PHE A 3 1.54 11.39 -12.79
N ARG A 4 2.81 11.37 -12.40
CA ARG A 4 3.63 10.14 -12.29
C ARG A 4 4.07 9.80 -10.87
N SER A 5 3.62 10.55 -9.87
CA SER A 5 3.90 10.29 -8.47
C SER A 5 2.61 10.01 -7.72
N SER A 6 2.70 9.36 -6.56
CA SER A 6 1.58 9.14 -5.62
C SER A 6 0.78 10.43 -5.36
N TRP A 7 1.44 11.59 -5.39
CA TRP A 7 0.84 12.92 -5.21
C TRP A 7 -0.23 13.24 -6.26
N GLY A 8 0.03 12.91 -7.55
CA GLY A 8 -0.96 13.11 -8.61
C GLY A 8 -2.21 12.24 -8.39
N THR A 9 -2.02 11.02 -7.95
CA THR A 9 -3.11 10.09 -7.63
C THR A 9 -3.94 10.61 -6.45
N PHE A 10 -3.30 11.10 -5.38
CA PHE A 10 -4.01 11.70 -4.24
C PHE A 10 -4.85 12.90 -4.65
N THR A 11 -4.27 13.80 -5.44
CA THR A 11 -4.93 15.04 -5.88
C THR A 11 -6.19 14.77 -6.69
N ILE A 12 -6.24 13.66 -7.45
CA ILE A 12 -7.39 13.29 -8.27
C ILE A 12 -8.39 12.44 -7.49
N LEU A 13 -7.92 11.45 -6.73
CA LEU A 13 -8.81 10.48 -6.09
C LEU A 13 -9.46 11.00 -4.81
N LEU A 14 -8.76 11.76 -3.97
CA LEU A 14 -9.33 12.25 -2.71
C LEU A 14 -10.57 13.14 -2.92
N PRO A 15 -10.59 14.11 -3.86
CA PRO A 15 -11.79 14.88 -4.13
C PRO A 15 -12.99 14.06 -4.63
N ILE A 16 -12.75 12.86 -5.14
CA ILE A 16 -13.81 11.94 -5.59
C ILE A 16 -14.28 11.04 -4.44
N VAL A 17 -13.31 10.45 -3.72
CA VAL A 17 -13.60 9.50 -2.63
C VAL A 17 -14.30 10.17 -1.45
N ILE A 18 -13.86 11.36 -1.08
CA ILE A 18 -14.40 12.08 0.07
C ILE A 18 -15.92 12.35 -0.08
N PRO A 19 -16.42 12.98 -1.14
CA PRO A 19 -17.85 13.19 -1.30
C PRO A 19 -18.68 11.91 -1.34
N VAL A 20 -18.15 10.84 -1.93
CA VAL A 20 -18.84 9.55 -2.01
C VAL A 20 -19.10 8.95 -0.63
N PHE A 21 -18.10 8.99 0.25
CA PHE A 21 -18.20 8.38 1.59
C PHE A 21 -18.67 9.34 2.69
N SER A 22 -18.62 10.66 2.45
CA SER A 22 -19.11 11.68 3.39
C SER A 22 -20.61 12.05 3.19
N GLY A 23 -21.31 11.42 2.25
CA GLY A 23 -22.69 11.73 1.95
C GLY A 23 -22.86 13.00 1.09
N GLY A 24 -21.89 13.33 0.24
CA GLY A 24 -21.95 14.44 -0.70
C GLY A 24 -21.26 15.73 -0.21
N ILE A 25 -20.57 15.70 0.92
CA ILE A 25 -19.84 16.87 1.45
C ILE A 25 -18.55 17.04 0.63
N PRO A 26 -18.30 18.22 0.03
CA PRO A 26 -17.08 18.45 -0.74
C PRO A 26 -15.83 18.37 0.17
N ALA A 27 -14.70 17.99 -0.43
CA ALA A 27 -13.43 17.85 0.28
C ALA A 27 -12.95 19.16 0.95
N ALA A 28 -13.39 20.31 0.42
CA ALA A 28 -13.06 21.63 0.99
C ALA A 28 -13.75 21.92 2.34
N ASP A 29 -14.89 21.28 2.62
CA ASP A 29 -15.69 21.49 3.82
C ASP A 29 -15.49 20.40 4.88
N LEU A 30 -14.49 19.56 4.71
CA LEU A 30 -14.15 18.49 5.64
C LEU A 30 -13.66 19.06 6.97
N THR A 31 -14.42 18.78 8.02
CA THR A 31 -13.99 19.06 9.39
C THR A 31 -13.44 17.78 10.05
N SER A 32 -12.57 17.95 11.05
CA SER A 32 -12.01 16.82 11.81
C SER A 32 -13.09 15.99 12.52
N GLU A 33 -14.21 16.61 12.89
CA GLU A 33 -15.36 15.93 13.49
C GLU A 33 -16.05 14.98 12.50
N LEU A 34 -16.19 15.38 11.24
CA LEU A 34 -16.79 14.57 10.16
C LEU A 34 -15.91 13.35 9.83
N ILE A 35 -14.58 13.53 9.83
CA ILE A 35 -13.63 12.45 9.57
C ILE A 35 -13.66 11.45 10.73
N ASN A 36 -13.60 11.92 11.96
CA ASN A 36 -13.58 11.05 13.15
C ASN A 36 -14.92 10.37 13.44
N GLY A 37 -16.02 10.93 12.94
CA GLY A 37 -17.36 10.35 13.09
C GLY A 37 -17.75 9.36 12.00
N ASN A 38 -16.92 9.18 10.96
CA ASN A 38 -17.23 8.32 9.82
C ASN A 38 -16.09 7.34 9.54
N ASP A 39 -16.15 6.15 10.18
CA ASP A 39 -15.13 5.11 10.07
C ASP A 39 -14.92 4.65 8.61
N MET A 40 -16.00 4.58 7.82
CA MET A 40 -15.93 4.19 6.40
C MET A 40 -15.18 5.22 5.57
N LEU A 41 -15.35 6.51 5.84
CA LEU A 41 -14.62 7.58 5.17
C LEU A 41 -13.12 7.47 5.49
N MET A 42 -12.78 7.21 6.75
CA MET A 42 -11.39 7.06 7.18
C MET A 42 -10.72 5.86 6.50
N ILE A 43 -11.42 4.71 6.43
CA ILE A 43 -10.92 3.51 5.73
C ILE A 43 -10.74 3.79 4.23
N ALA A 44 -11.69 4.48 3.60
CA ALA A 44 -11.63 4.80 2.17
C ALA A 44 -10.45 5.75 1.84
N ILE A 45 -10.20 6.76 2.67
CA ILE A 45 -9.04 7.64 2.55
C ILE A 45 -7.75 6.83 2.72
N ALA A 46 -7.65 6.01 3.77
CA ALA A 46 -6.48 5.17 4.03
C ALA A 46 -6.20 4.18 2.89
N ALA A 47 -7.24 3.54 2.34
CA ALA A 47 -7.12 2.64 1.20
C ALA A 47 -6.66 3.37 -0.07
N THR A 48 -7.16 4.58 -0.31
CA THR A 48 -6.74 5.43 -1.43
C THR A 48 -5.27 5.81 -1.32
N LEU A 49 -4.82 6.22 -0.14
CA LEU A 49 -3.43 6.56 0.14
C LEU A 49 -2.52 5.34 -0.02
N GLY A 50 -2.90 4.22 0.57
CA GLY A 50 -2.15 2.96 0.46
C GLY A 50 -2.05 2.44 -0.97
N GLY A 51 -3.14 2.51 -1.73
CA GLY A 51 -3.18 2.11 -3.13
C GLY A 51 -2.30 2.98 -4.03
N ALA A 52 -2.27 4.28 -3.80
CA ALA A 52 -1.43 5.20 -4.56
C ALA A 52 0.06 4.98 -4.27
N VAL A 53 0.44 4.74 -3.02
CA VAL A 53 1.83 4.40 -2.64
C VAL A 53 2.24 3.05 -3.24
N MET A 54 1.36 2.05 -3.19
CA MET A 54 1.60 0.75 -3.80
C MET A 54 1.82 0.87 -5.32
N GLY A 55 0.98 1.64 -6.02
CA GLY A 55 1.11 1.89 -7.45
C GLY A 55 2.45 2.56 -7.81
N ASP A 56 2.92 3.47 -6.96
CA ASP A 56 4.22 4.11 -7.11
C ASP A 56 5.37 3.09 -7.03
N HIS A 57 5.33 2.19 -6.04
CA HIS A 57 6.35 1.15 -5.85
C HIS A 57 6.33 0.05 -6.93
N CYS A 58 5.20 -0.17 -7.58
CA CYS A 58 5.08 -1.13 -8.68
C CYS A 58 5.44 -0.54 -10.04
N SER A 59 5.61 0.78 -10.14
CA SER A 59 5.87 1.46 -11.40
C SER A 59 7.37 1.61 -11.67
N PRO A 60 7.87 1.13 -12.83
CA PRO A 60 9.26 1.36 -13.24
C PRO A 60 9.57 2.81 -13.59
N ILE A 61 8.54 3.64 -13.77
CA ILE A 61 8.66 5.05 -14.20
C ILE A 61 8.43 6.00 -13.02
N SER A 62 8.29 5.47 -11.82
CA SER A 62 8.09 6.25 -10.61
C SER A 62 9.36 7.00 -10.21
N ASP A 63 9.18 8.24 -9.76
CA ASP A 63 10.28 9.08 -9.29
C ASP A 63 11.02 8.43 -8.10
N THR A 64 10.27 7.78 -7.20
CA THR A 64 10.83 7.08 -6.03
C THR A 64 11.70 5.89 -6.44
N THR A 65 11.24 5.08 -7.40
CA THR A 65 11.97 3.91 -7.91
C THR A 65 13.23 4.32 -8.68
N ILE A 66 13.15 5.40 -9.48
CA ILE A 66 14.29 5.95 -10.21
C ILE A 66 15.33 6.49 -9.23
N MET A 67 14.91 7.28 -8.23
CA MET A 67 15.83 7.82 -7.22
C MET A 67 16.48 6.73 -6.38
N ALA A 68 15.72 5.69 -5.98
CA ALA A 68 16.24 4.57 -5.21
C ALA A 68 17.31 3.79 -5.98
N SER A 69 17.05 3.45 -7.25
CA SER A 69 18.00 2.73 -8.10
C SER A 69 19.26 3.56 -8.39
N SER A 70 19.11 4.86 -8.61
CA SER A 70 20.24 5.78 -8.82
C SER A 70 21.06 5.97 -7.56
N GLY A 71 20.44 6.10 -6.40
CA GLY A 71 21.12 6.22 -5.10
C GLY A 71 21.87 4.95 -4.71
N ALA A 72 21.32 3.78 -5.03
CA ALA A 72 21.94 2.48 -4.82
C ALA A 72 22.98 2.11 -5.91
N GLN A 73 23.15 2.91 -6.95
CA GLN A 73 24.03 2.65 -8.10
C GLN A 73 23.78 1.28 -8.74
N CYS A 74 22.55 0.81 -8.74
CA CYS A 74 22.16 -0.47 -9.33
C CYS A 74 21.43 -0.29 -10.66
N TYR A 75 21.41 -1.36 -11.47
CA TYR A 75 20.69 -1.33 -12.74
C TYR A 75 19.17 -1.23 -12.49
N HIS A 76 18.56 -0.16 -13.00
CA HIS A 76 17.17 0.22 -12.69
C HIS A 76 16.16 -0.90 -12.93
N LEU A 77 16.23 -1.61 -14.06
CA LEU A 77 15.30 -2.71 -14.38
C LEU A 77 15.45 -3.89 -13.42
N ASN A 78 16.67 -4.20 -12.98
CA ASN A 78 16.89 -5.24 -11.97
C ASN A 78 16.30 -4.84 -10.62
N HIS A 79 16.43 -3.58 -10.23
CA HIS A 79 15.81 -3.06 -9.01
C HIS A 79 14.29 -3.24 -9.05
N VAL A 80 13.65 -2.83 -10.14
CA VAL A 80 12.19 -2.99 -10.34
C VAL A 80 11.78 -4.47 -10.30
N ALA A 81 12.50 -5.34 -11.01
CA ALA A 81 12.19 -6.76 -11.08
C ALA A 81 12.28 -7.46 -9.71
N THR A 82 13.23 -7.05 -8.87
CA THR A 82 13.38 -7.59 -7.51
C THR A 82 12.41 -6.99 -6.51
N GLN A 83 11.99 -5.73 -6.69
CA GLN A 83 11.05 -5.04 -5.80
C GLN A 83 9.61 -5.49 -6.03
N LEU A 84 9.23 -5.78 -7.28
CA LEU A 84 7.84 -6.05 -7.67
C LEU A 84 7.18 -7.20 -6.89
N PRO A 85 7.79 -8.39 -6.72
CA PRO A 85 7.17 -9.48 -5.97
C PRO A 85 6.91 -9.12 -4.50
N TYR A 86 7.80 -8.35 -3.88
CA TYR A 86 7.60 -7.88 -2.50
C TYR A 86 6.45 -6.87 -2.42
N ALA A 87 6.41 -5.91 -3.35
CA ALA A 87 5.34 -4.92 -3.42
C ALA A 87 3.97 -5.58 -3.64
N MET A 88 3.88 -6.57 -4.52
CA MET A 88 2.65 -7.33 -4.76
C MET A 88 2.21 -8.14 -3.53
N THR A 89 3.15 -8.71 -2.80
CA THR A 89 2.85 -9.45 -1.57
C THR A 89 2.28 -8.52 -0.50
N VAL A 90 2.92 -7.38 -0.28
CA VAL A 90 2.44 -6.35 0.67
C VAL A 90 1.07 -5.83 0.25
N ALA A 91 0.86 -5.57 -1.03
CA ALA A 91 -0.42 -5.13 -1.58
C ALA A 91 -1.56 -6.14 -1.31
N ALA A 92 -1.31 -7.44 -1.49
CA ALA A 92 -2.29 -8.48 -1.21
C ALA A 92 -2.66 -8.52 0.29
N VAL A 93 -1.68 -8.39 1.18
CA VAL A 93 -1.90 -8.33 2.63
C VAL A 93 -2.69 -7.06 3.00
N CYS A 94 -2.33 -5.91 2.47
CA CYS A 94 -3.06 -4.66 2.70
C CYS A 94 -4.50 -4.73 2.19
N PHE A 95 -4.72 -5.29 1.00
CA PHE A 95 -6.05 -5.47 0.44
C PHE A 95 -6.94 -6.34 1.35
N ALA A 96 -6.42 -7.48 1.82
CA ALA A 96 -7.14 -8.33 2.77
C ALA A 96 -7.43 -7.60 4.10
N ASN A 97 -6.48 -6.81 4.61
CA ASN A 97 -6.68 -6.02 5.82
C ASN A 97 -7.73 -4.91 5.65
N TYR A 98 -7.82 -4.25 4.49
CA TYR A 98 -8.87 -3.25 4.24
C TYR A 98 -10.25 -3.88 4.18
N ILE A 99 -10.39 -5.09 3.63
CA ILE A 99 -11.65 -5.85 3.68
C ILE A 99 -12.03 -6.16 5.14
N LEU A 100 -11.08 -6.64 5.95
CA LEU A 100 -11.32 -6.91 7.36
C LEU A 100 -11.67 -5.64 8.15
N ALA A 101 -11.00 -4.53 7.86
CA ALA A 101 -11.26 -3.23 8.49
C ALA A 101 -12.70 -2.73 8.23
N SER A 102 -13.28 -3.09 7.10
CA SER A 102 -14.68 -2.76 6.79
C SER A 102 -15.69 -3.47 7.73
N PHE A 103 -15.31 -4.62 8.28
CA PHE A 103 -16.16 -5.38 9.23
C PHE A 103 -15.85 -5.04 10.68
N ILE A 104 -14.58 -4.79 11.00
CA ILE A 104 -14.11 -4.53 12.38
C ILE A 104 -13.68 -3.06 12.44
N GLN A 105 -14.57 -2.20 12.91
CA GLN A 105 -14.34 -0.75 13.00
C GLN A 105 -13.44 -0.32 14.18
N ASN A 106 -12.66 -1.23 14.74
CA ASN A 106 -11.74 -0.92 15.83
C ASN A 106 -10.31 -0.78 15.30
N VAL A 107 -9.81 0.45 15.28
CA VAL A 107 -8.49 0.81 14.71
C VAL A 107 -7.35 0.04 15.37
N VAL A 108 -7.38 -0.15 16.70
CA VAL A 108 -6.31 -0.82 17.43
C VAL A 108 -6.25 -2.31 17.08
N ILE A 109 -7.41 -2.97 17.00
CA ILE A 109 -7.49 -4.38 16.63
C ILE A 109 -7.03 -4.59 15.18
N ASN A 110 -7.48 -3.74 14.26
CA ASN A 110 -7.06 -3.79 12.86
C ASN A 110 -5.55 -3.58 12.70
N LEU A 111 -4.98 -2.64 13.42
CA LEU A 111 -3.53 -2.41 13.39
C LEU A 111 -2.75 -3.63 13.90
N ALA A 112 -3.20 -4.24 14.99
CA ALA A 112 -2.58 -5.45 15.52
C ALA A 112 -2.65 -6.62 14.54
N ILE A 113 -3.82 -6.84 13.92
CA ILE A 113 -4.01 -7.88 12.89
C ILE A 113 -3.10 -7.61 11.69
N ALA A 114 -3.01 -6.37 11.20
CA ALA A 114 -2.16 -5.99 10.07
C ALA A 114 -0.68 -6.29 10.35
N ILE A 115 -0.18 -5.96 11.53
CA ILE A 115 1.20 -6.23 11.93
C ILE A 115 1.46 -7.74 12.00
N VAL A 116 0.56 -8.49 12.63
CA VAL A 116 0.69 -9.95 12.75
C VAL A 116 0.66 -10.61 11.37
N CYS A 117 -0.29 -10.25 10.51
CA CYS A 117 -0.36 -10.75 9.13
C CYS A 117 0.92 -10.46 8.35
N MET A 118 1.44 -9.24 8.44
CA MET A 118 2.68 -8.87 7.75
C MET A 118 3.86 -9.71 8.22
N VAL A 119 4.03 -9.87 9.54
CA VAL A 119 5.12 -10.68 10.12
C VAL A 119 5.00 -12.14 9.68
N VAL A 120 3.79 -12.72 9.73
CA VAL A 120 3.56 -14.10 9.31
C VAL A 120 3.91 -14.31 7.84
N VAL A 121 3.47 -13.41 6.96
CA VAL A 121 3.76 -13.48 5.52
C VAL A 121 5.27 -13.38 5.25
N LEU A 122 5.97 -12.48 5.91
CA LEU A 122 7.43 -12.34 5.77
C LEU A 122 8.17 -13.59 6.25
N LEU A 123 7.76 -14.19 7.37
CA LEU A 123 8.35 -15.43 7.87
C LEU A 123 8.10 -16.61 6.93
N VAL A 124 6.90 -16.71 6.36
CA VAL A 124 6.56 -17.75 5.39
C VAL A 124 7.40 -17.63 4.12
N ILE A 125 7.51 -16.42 3.56
CA ILE A 125 8.33 -16.16 2.37
C ILE A 125 9.82 -16.45 2.67
N GLY A 126 10.32 -16.00 3.82
CA GLY A 126 11.70 -16.26 4.23
C GLY A 126 11.99 -17.77 4.35
N LYS A 127 11.06 -18.54 4.93
CA LYS A 127 11.20 -19.98 5.08
C LYS A 127 11.12 -20.72 3.72
N LEU A 128 10.24 -20.29 2.83
CA LEU A 128 10.12 -20.87 1.49
C LEU A 128 11.40 -20.61 0.66
N ASN A 129 11.93 -19.40 0.70
CA ASN A 129 13.16 -19.04 -0.02
C ASN A 129 14.38 -19.81 0.50
N HIS A 130 14.47 -19.99 1.82
CA HIS A 130 15.51 -20.81 2.44
C HIS A 130 15.39 -22.29 2.05
N SER A 131 14.18 -22.81 1.91
CA SER A 131 13.94 -24.20 1.49
C SER A 131 14.36 -24.43 0.03
N MET A 132 14.00 -23.51 -0.86
CA MET A 132 14.38 -23.59 -2.28
C MET A 132 15.88 -23.52 -2.52
N ASN A 133 16.57 -22.67 -1.77
CA ASN A 133 18.02 -22.53 -1.89
C ASN A 133 18.80 -23.77 -1.39
N ARG A 134 18.26 -24.52 -0.45
CA ARG A 134 18.82 -25.82 -0.01
C ARG A 134 18.68 -26.92 -1.05
N HIS A 135 17.62 -26.90 -1.88
CA HIS A 135 17.44 -27.87 -2.96
C HIS A 135 18.44 -27.63 -4.11
N SER A 136 18.63 -26.35 -4.48
CA SER A 136 19.57 -25.97 -5.55
C SER A 136 21.05 -26.23 -5.25
N GLN A 137 21.40 -26.46 -4.00
CA GLN A 137 22.80 -26.82 -3.62
C GLN A 137 23.05 -28.34 -3.51
N ARG A 138 22.03 -29.17 -3.74
CA ARG A 138 22.13 -30.64 -3.67
C ARG A 138 22.20 -31.31 -5.03
N ASP A 139 21.91 -30.56 -6.10
CA ASP A 139 22.03 -30.95 -7.51
C ASP A 139 23.31 -30.37 -8.13
#